data_8789df8041d5a26a22270b24adec8bd1
#
_entry.id   8789df8041d5a26a22270b24adec8bd1
#
_cell.length_a   1.000
_cell.length_b   1.000
_cell.length_c   1.000
_cell.angle_alpha   90.00
_cell.angle_beta   90.00
_cell.angle_gamma   90.00
#
_symmetry.space_group_name_H-M   'P 1'
#
loop_
_entity.id
_entity.type
_entity.pdbx_description
1 polymer ?
#
loop_
_entity_poly.entity_id
_entity_poly.type
_entity_poly.pdbx_seq_one_letter_code
_entity_poly.pdbx_strand_id
1 'polypeptide(L)'
;MPNKLASKVQILGVGVSSTTCTEVLAKIEKERLFIVTVNPEFVMLAQDDPEFKNILNSADLAIHDGVGLRFARPGLVIVPGRKLVEEIIKTKKYKIFYLGGQSGVAEAMAKKYNGFFDSGHENIKSQITNSQINSQIIKKINDYKPDILLVAYGAPYQEKWIWNNKNVLKTRVCIGVGGTFDYLTGRSAIPPKIIEKLGLEWLWRLILQPWRWKRQLNLVRFIIAIFKPSF
;
A
#
# COMPACT_ATOMS: atom_id res chain seq x y z
N MET A 1 -24.69 -16.02 1.50
CA MET A 1 -24.88 -14.88 2.40
C MET A 1 -24.15 -13.70 1.79
N PRO A 2 -24.73 -12.50 1.66
CA PRO A 2 -24.03 -11.38 1.08
C PRO A 2 -22.82 -11.04 1.93
N ASN A 3 -21.68 -10.95 1.27
CA ASN A 3 -20.38 -10.62 1.83
C ASN A 3 -20.49 -9.29 2.59
N LYS A 4 -20.41 -9.32 3.93
CA LYS A 4 -20.42 -8.12 4.74
C LYS A 4 -19.09 -7.40 4.47
N LEU A 5 -19.09 -6.52 3.44
CA LEU A 5 -18.02 -5.55 3.24
C LEU A 5 -17.73 -4.91 4.61
N ALA A 6 -16.47 -4.95 5.04
CA ALA A 6 -16.06 -4.29 6.27
C ALA A 6 -16.61 -2.86 6.24
N SER A 7 -17.30 -2.43 7.29
CA SER A 7 -17.89 -1.09 7.35
C SER A 7 -16.79 -0.06 7.10
N LYS A 8 -16.95 0.74 6.04
CA LYS A 8 -16.00 1.81 5.72
C LYS A 8 -16.37 3.07 6.50
N VAL A 9 -15.42 3.61 7.23
CA VAL A 9 -15.52 4.92 7.88
C VAL A 9 -14.99 5.96 6.91
N GLN A 10 -15.75 7.05 6.71
CA GLN A 10 -15.36 8.12 5.81
C GLN A 10 -14.43 9.14 6.49
N ILE A 11 -13.30 9.45 5.85
CA ILE A 11 -12.36 10.50 6.26
C ILE A 11 -12.08 11.39 5.05
N LEU A 12 -12.60 12.62 5.06
CA LEU A 12 -12.52 13.58 3.94
C LEU A 12 -12.95 12.95 2.59
N GLY A 13 -13.98 12.10 2.63
CA GLY A 13 -14.53 11.43 1.44
C GLY A 13 -13.70 10.23 0.96
N VAL A 14 -12.75 9.74 1.76
CA VAL A 14 -12.04 8.49 1.54
C VAL A 14 -12.54 7.45 2.52
N GLY A 15 -13.02 6.31 2.02
CA GLY A 15 -13.53 5.21 2.83
C GLY A 15 -12.38 4.36 3.38
N VAL A 16 -12.32 4.22 4.70
CA VAL A 16 -11.32 3.38 5.40
C VAL A 16 -12.04 2.20 6.04
N SER A 17 -11.56 0.98 5.79
CA SER A 17 -12.13 -0.26 6.31
C SER A 17 -11.80 -0.43 7.80
N SER A 18 -12.84 -0.64 8.62
CA SER A 18 -12.65 -1.05 10.01
C SER A 18 -12.41 -2.56 10.04
N THR A 19 -11.16 -2.97 10.18
CA THR A 19 -10.75 -4.38 10.12
C THR A 19 -9.46 -4.62 10.91
N THR A 20 -9.21 -5.86 11.27
CA THR A 20 -7.99 -6.32 11.95
C THR A 20 -7.06 -7.03 10.97
N CYS A 21 -5.78 -7.17 11.33
CA CYS A 21 -4.82 -7.93 10.53
C CYS A 21 -5.28 -9.39 10.32
N THR A 22 -5.82 -10.02 11.34
CA THR A 22 -6.35 -11.40 11.27
C THR A 22 -7.51 -11.53 10.29
N GLU A 23 -8.44 -10.57 10.29
CA GLU A 23 -9.56 -10.55 9.33
C GLU A 23 -9.08 -10.33 7.90
N VAL A 24 -8.08 -9.46 7.70
CA VAL A 24 -7.47 -9.23 6.38
C VAL A 24 -6.82 -10.52 5.87
N LEU A 25 -6.04 -11.22 6.71
CA LEU A 25 -5.41 -12.50 6.34
C LEU A 25 -6.46 -13.57 6.02
N ALA A 26 -7.54 -13.67 6.78
CA ALA A 26 -8.63 -14.60 6.51
C ALA A 26 -9.33 -14.32 5.17
N LYS A 27 -9.47 -13.04 4.78
CA LYS A 27 -10.01 -12.65 3.47
C LYS A 27 -9.03 -12.97 2.33
N ILE A 28 -7.73 -12.72 2.52
CA ILE A 28 -6.67 -13.06 1.56
C ILE A 28 -6.71 -14.56 1.18
N GLU A 29 -7.06 -15.42 2.10
CA GLU A 29 -7.17 -16.88 1.84
C GLU A 29 -8.33 -17.25 0.88
N LYS A 30 -9.41 -16.47 0.89
CA LYS A 30 -10.69 -16.86 0.28
C LYS A 30 -11.13 -16.00 -0.90
N GLU A 31 -10.71 -14.74 -0.94
CA GLU A 31 -11.27 -13.73 -1.83
C GLU A 31 -10.24 -13.21 -2.83
N ARG A 32 -10.73 -12.68 -3.96
CA ARG A 32 -9.93 -11.85 -4.84
C ARG A 32 -9.98 -10.43 -4.33
N LEU A 33 -8.81 -9.81 -4.05
CA LEU A 33 -8.76 -8.54 -3.33
C LEU A 33 -7.77 -7.56 -3.96
N PHE A 34 -8.23 -6.31 -4.08
CA PHE A 34 -7.36 -5.14 -4.21
C PHE A 34 -7.31 -4.42 -2.86
N ILE A 35 -6.14 -4.42 -2.21
CA ILE A 35 -5.91 -3.85 -0.88
C ILE A 35 -5.08 -2.58 -1.02
N VAL A 36 -5.54 -1.49 -0.41
CA VAL A 36 -4.82 -0.22 -0.31
C VAL A 36 -4.49 0.10 1.15
N THR A 37 -3.33 0.70 1.39
CA THR A 37 -2.81 1.02 2.74
C THR A 37 -2.97 2.52 3.00
N VAL A 38 -4.18 2.93 3.42
CA VAL A 38 -4.56 4.34 3.53
C VAL A 38 -3.95 4.99 4.77
N ASN A 39 -3.32 6.13 4.57
CA ASN A 39 -2.75 6.99 5.60
C ASN A 39 -3.06 8.47 5.29
N PRO A 40 -2.69 9.46 6.13
CA PRO A 40 -2.95 10.87 5.87
C PRO A 40 -2.46 11.40 4.53
N GLU A 41 -1.31 10.91 4.04
CA GLU A 41 -0.78 11.30 2.71
C GLU A 41 -1.75 10.87 1.60
N PHE A 42 -2.27 9.62 1.65
CA PHE A 42 -3.25 9.10 0.69
C PHE A 42 -4.52 9.95 0.69
N VAL A 43 -5.05 10.28 1.88
CA VAL A 43 -6.24 11.11 2.00
C VAL A 43 -6.03 12.48 1.38
N MET A 44 -4.87 13.10 1.59
CA MET A 44 -4.59 14.43 1.01
C MET A 44 -4.32 14.38 -0.49
N LEU A 45 -3.61 13.35 -0.99
CA LEU A 45 -3.47 13.13 -2.43
C LEU A 45 -4.83 12.94 -3.11
N ALA A 46 -5.77 12.27 -2.44
CA ALA A 46 -7.14 12.06 -2.94
C ALA A 46 -7.97 13.36 -2.98
N GLN A 47 -7.62 14.40 -2.23
CA GLN A 47 -8.28 15.71 -2.40
C GLN A 47 -7.83 16.42 -3.69
N ASP A 48 -6.58 16.20 -4.09
CA ASP A 48 -5.99 16.85 -5.26
C ASP A 48 -6.15 16.00 -6.55
N ASP A 49 -6.51 14.70 -6.43
CA ASP A 49 -6.61 13.74 -7.52
C ASP A 49 -7.92 12.92 -7.43
N PRO A 50 -9.00 13.35 -8.13
CA PRO A 50 -10.30 12.66 -8.11
C PRO A 50 -10.25 11.21 -8.62
N GLU A 51 -9.38 10.90 -9.59
CA GLU A 51 -9.17 9.53 -10.05
C GLU A 51 -8.63 8.66 -8.92
N PHE A 52 -7.61 9.14 -8.23
CA PHE A 52 -7.03 8.43 -7.09
C PHE A 52 -8.06 8.23 -5.96
N LYS A 53 -8.88 9.25 -5.68
CA LYS A 53 -9.99 9.15 -4.72
C LYS A 53 -10.97 8.04 -5.07
N ASN A 54 -11.36 7.96 -6.35
CA ASN A 54 -12.24 6.91 -6.83
C ASN A 54 -11.61 5.53 -6.72
N ILE A 55 -10.32 5.40 -7.01
CA ILE A 55 -9.56 4.16 -6.87
C ILE A 55 -9.54 3.69 -5.41
N LEU A 56 -9.23 4.57 -4.45
CA LEU A 56 -9.24 4.24 -3.02
C LEU A 56 -10.62 3.77 -2.54
N ASN A 57 -11.68 4.47 -2.96
CA ASN A 57 -13.05 4.13 -2.59
C ASN A 57 -13.54 2.83 -3.22
N SER A 58 -12.98 2.46 -4.37
CA SER A 58 -13.29 1.23 -5.11
C SER A 58 -12.44 0.03 -4.71
N ALA A 59 -11.44 0.22 -3.84
CA ALA A 59 -10.65 -0.88 -3.29
C ALA A 59 -11.53 -1.80 -2.44
N ASP A 60 -11.28 -3.11 -2.51
CA ASP A 60 -12.00 -4.12 -1.72
C ASP A 60 -11.74 -3.94 -0.22
N LEU A 61 -10.48 -3.65 0.12
CA LEU A 61 -10.07 -3.28 1.48
C LEU A 61 -9.17 -2.04 1.43
N ALA A 62 -9.56 -1.02 2.19
CA ALA A 62 -8.75 0.18 2.43
C ALA A 62 -8.29 0.16 3.89
N ILE A 63 -7.18 -0.54 4.17
CA ILE A 63 -6.71 -0.74 5.54
C ILE A 63 -6.06 0.54 6.09
N HIS A 64 -6.22 0.78 7.38
CA HIS A 64 -5.67 1.93 8.09
C HIS A 64 -4.18 1.71 8.40
N ASP A 65 -3.31 2.42 7.70
CA ASP A 65 -1.85 2.35 7.88
C ASP A 65 -1.34 3.52 8.74
N GLY A 66 -0.73 3.19 9.88
CA GLY A 66 -0.17 4.16 10.81
C GLY A 66 -1.20 4.90 11.69
N VAL A 67 -0.71 5.73 12.61
CA VAL A 67 -1.55 6.38 13.63
C VAL A 67 -2.28 7.64 13.13
N GLY A 68 -1.85 8.21 12.02
CA GLY A 68 -2.26 9.56 11.60
C GLY A 68 -3.76 9.72 11.38
N LEU A 69 -4.45 8.69 10.89
CA LEU A 69 -5.91 8.79 10.68
C LEU A 69 -6.72 8.76 11.98
N ARG A 70 -6.12 8.35 13.10
CA ARG A 70 -6.77 8.42 14.42
C ARG A 70 -7.07 9.84 14.89
N PHE A 71 -6.35 10.84 14.35
CA PHE A 71 -6.68 12.24 14.61
C PHE A 71 -8.06 12.61 14.06
N ALA A 72 -8.47 12.02 12.94
CA ALA A 72 -9.81 12.24 12.37
C ALA A 72 -10.86 11.29 12.96
N ARG A 73 -10.47 10.08 13.33
CA ARG A 73 -11.35 9.04 13.86
C ARG A 73 -10.65 8.22 14.94
N PRO A 74 -10.76 8.65 16.21
CA PRO A 74 -10.32 7.86 17.35
C PRO A 74 -10.97 6.47 17.36
N GLY A 75 -10.24 5.44 17.77
CA GLY A 75 -10.75 4.06 17.84
C GLY A 75 -10.56 3.23 16.55
N LEU A 76 -10.11 3.81 15.44
CA LEU A 76 -9.75 3.01 14.26
C LEU A 76 -8.65 1.99 14.58
N VAL A 77 -8.88 0.76 14.14
CA VAL A 77 -7.87 -0.31 14.26
C VAL A 77 -6.77 -0.09 13.24
N ILE A 78 -5.52 -0.03 13.69
CA ILE A 78 -4.36 0.12 12.81
C ILE A 78 -3.94 -1.26 12.29
N VAL A 79 -3.83 -1.37 10.97
CA VAL A 79 -3.24 -2.53 10.28
C VAL A 79 -2.03 -2.00 9.48
N PRO A 80 -0.84 -1.95 10.08
CA PRO A 80 0.33 -1.42 9.39
C PRO A 80 0.65 -2.26 8.16
N GLY A 81 0.74 -1.63 6.99
CA GLY A 81 0.97 -2.32 5.72
C GLY A 81 2.23 -3.19 5.74
N ARG A 82 3.32 -2.69 6.36
CA ARG A 82 4.55 -3.47 6.55
C ARG A 82 4.31 -4.76 7.35
N LYS A 83 3.62 -4.66 8.48
CA LYS A 83 3.33 -5.83 9.34
C LYS A 83 2.41 -6.83 8.64
N LEU A 84 1.43 -6.36 7.88
CA LEU A 84 0.59 -7.25 7.07
C LEU A 84 1.45 -8.04 6.07
N VAL A 85 2.36 -7.40 5.36
CA VAL A 85 3.27 -8.08 4.41
C VAL A 85 4.19 -9.06 5.13
N GLU A 86 4.74 -8.70 6.30
CA GLU A 86 5.53 -9.60 7.15
C GLU A 86 4.76 -10.87 7.52
N GLU A 87 3.50 -10.72 7.97
CA GLU A 87 2.65 -11.85 8.32
C GLU A 87 2.31 -12.73 7.10
N ILE A 88 1.99 -12.12 5.95
CA ILE A 88 1.77 -12.86 4.69
C ILE A 88 3.01 -13.71 4.34
N ILE A 89 4.19 -13.13 4.38
CA ILE A 89 5.46 -13.82 4.06
C ILE A 89 5.75 -14.95 5.05
N LYS A 90 5.51 -14.74 6.35
CA LYS A 90 5.74 -15.74 7.41
C LYS A 90 4.91 -17.01 7.21
N THR A 91 3.72 -16.91 6.63
CA THR A 91 2.88 -18.09 6.37
C THR A 91 3.53 -19.08 5.43
N LYS A 92 4.40 -18.63 4.52
CA LYS A 92 5.02 -19.42 3.44
C LYS A 92 4.02 -20.15 2.54
N LYS A 93 2.73 -19.78 2.60
CA LYS A 93 1.64 -20.44 1.87
C LYS A 93 1.48 -19.93 0.44
N TYR A 94 1.91 -18.69 0.18
CA TYR A 94 1.57 -17.95 -1.04
C TYR A 94 2.74 -17.84 -1.99
N LYS A 95 2.43 -17.96 -3.27
CA LYS A 95 3.33 -17.64 -4.37
C LYS A 95 3.29 -16.13 -4.59
N ILE A 96 4.39 -15.43 -4.29
CA ILE A 96 4.43 -13.96 -4.24
C ILE A 96 5.24 -13.41 -5.43
N PHE A 97 4.71 -12.36 -6.06
CA PHE A 97 5.44 -11.56 -7.03
C PHE A 97 5.73 -10.18 -6.43
N TYR A 98 6.99 -9.77 -6.47
CA TYR A 98 7.48 -8.48 -5.99
C TYR A 98 7.72 -7.56 -7.18
N LEU A 99 6.97 -6.44 -7.24
CA LEU A 99 7.04 -5.51 -8.36
C LEU A 99 7.50 -4.12 -7.90
N GLY A 100 8.56 -3.60 -8.53
CA GLY A 100 9.02 -2.24 -8.35
C GLY A 100 9.91 -2.03 -7.12
N GLY A 101 9.88 -0.84 -6.57
CA GLY A 101 10.84 -0.36 -5.58
C GLY A 101 12.06 0.28 -6.24
N GLN A 102 13.04 0.68 -5.42
CA GLN A 102 14.30 1.16 -5.96
C GLN A 102 15.12 0.01 -6.55
N SER A 103 16.09 0.34 -7.40
CA SER A 103 16.92 -0.65 -8.08
C SER A 103 17.44 -1.77 -7.15
N GLY A 104 17.22 -3.01 -7.54
CA GLY A 104 17.63 -4.22 -6.80
C GLY A 104 16.77 -4.62 -5.60
N VAL A 105 15.82 -3.80 -5.15
CA VAL A 105 15.03 -4.09 -3.93
C VAL A 105 14.03 -5.23 -4.17
N ALA A 106 13.33 -5.24 -5.32
CA ALA A 106 12.41 -6.34 -5.66
C ALA A 106 13.14 -7.68 -5.80
N GLU A 107 14.34 -7.67 -6.40
CA GLU A 107 15.20 -8.85 -6.49
C GLU A 107 15.63 -9.35 -5.11
N ALA A 108 16.06 -8.44 -4.23
CA ALA A 108 16.45 -8.79 -2.86
C ALA A 108 15.27 -9.38 -2.08
N MET A 109 14.03 -8.87 -2.28
CA MET A 109 12.81 -9.47 -1.73
C MET A 109 12.61 -10.90 -2.21
N ALA A 110 12.71 -11.13 -3.53
CA ALA A 110 12.52 -12.45 -4.12
C ALA A 110 13.57 -13.46 -3.62
N LYS A 111 14.84 -13.05 -3.53
CA LYS A 111 15.91 -13.88 -2.98
C LYS A 111 15.71 -14.20 -1.50
N LYS A 112 15.32 -13.21 -0.68
CA LYS A 112 15.22 -13.38 0.77
C LYS A 112 13.98 -14.18 1.19
N TYR A 113 12.86 -13.99 0.48
CA TYR A 113 11.57 -14.51 0.90
C TYR A 113 10.92 -15.49 -0.08
N ASN A 114 11.66 -15.93 -1.06
CA ASN A 114 11.21 -16.83 -2.11
C ASN A 114 10.03 -16.27 -2.92
N GLY A 115 10.26 -16.02 -4.18
CA GLY A 115 9.24 -15.46 -5.07
C GLY A 115 9.83 -15.09 -6.42
N PHE A 116 9.06 -14.38 -7.22
CA PHE A 116 9.51 -13.82 -8.48
C PHE A 116 9.44 -12.29 -8.44
N PHE A 117 10.18 -11.62 -9.30
CA PHE A 117 10.26 -10.17 -9.27
C PHE A 117 10.33 -9.53 -10.66
N ASP A 118 9.99 -8.26 -10.69
CA ASP A 118 10.37 -7.33 -11.74
C ASP A 118 10.64 -5.97 -11.09
N SER A 119 11.77 -5.36 -11.45
CA SER A 119 12.14 -4.05 -10.90
C SER A 119 11.23 -2.93 -11.42
N GLY A 120 10.41 -3.22 -12.41
CA GLY A 120 9.66 -2.18 -13.11
C GLY A 120 10.58 -1.28 -13.91
N HIS A 121 10.08 -0.10 -14.24
CA HIS A 121 10.86 0.92 -14.94
C HIS A 121 11.38 1.97 -13.95
N GLU A 122 12.58 2.49 -14.16
CA GLU A 122 13.18 3.54 -13.32
C GLU A 122 12.30 4.79 -13.22
N ASN A 123 11.61 5.13 -14.29
CA ASN A 123 10.61 6.19 -14.31
C ASN A 123 9.20 5.59 -14.35
N ILE A 124 8.57 5.48 -13.20
CA ILE A 124 7.22 4.92 -13.04
C ILE A 124 6.15 5.64 -13.88
N LYS A 125 6.29 6.95 -14.08
CA LYS A 125 5.37 7.72 -14.94
C LYS A 125 5.43 7.22 -16.37
N SER A 126 6.63 6.99 -16.90
CA SER A 126 6.82 6.43 -18.25
C SER A 126 6.29 5.01 -18.37
N GLN A 127 6.39 4.20 -17.32
CA GLN A 127 5.87 2.84 -17.31
C GLN A 127 4.35 2.80 -17.39
N ILE A 128 3.66 3.65 -16.63
CA ILE A 128 2.19 3.70 -16.64
C ILE A 128 1.68 4.14 -18.02
N THR A 129 2.41 4.99 -18.71
CA THR A 129 2.05 5.51 -20.05
C THR A 129 2.57 4.66 -21.20
N ASN A 130 3.62 3.86 -21.00
CA ASN A 130 4.19 3.00 -22.02
C ASN A 130 3.51 1.62 -22.04
N SER A 131 2.62 1.42 -23.02
CA SER A 131 1.83 0.20 -23.17
C SER A 131 2.69 -1.05 -23.38
N GLN A 132 3.83 -0.94 -24.08
CA GLN A 132 4.70 -2.09 -24.36
C GLN A 132 5.41 -2.60 -23.11
N ILE A 133 6.00 -1.70 -22.31
CA ILE A 133 6.66 -2.06 -21.03
C ILE A 133 5.63 -2.66 -20.07
N ASN A 134 4.47 -2.03 -19.96
CA ASN A 134 3.40 -2.51 -19.10
C ASN A 134 2.93 -3.91 -19.50
N SER A 135 2.77 -4.18 -20.79
CA SER A 135 2.36 -5.49 -21.32
C SER A 135 3.39 -6.58 -21.01
N GLN A 136 4.68 -6.28 -21.08
CA GLN A 136 5.75 -7.22 -20.74
C GLN A 136 5.72 -7.60 -19.25
N ILE A 137 5.51 -6.62 -18.35
CA ILE A 137 5.41 -6.85 -16.91
C ILE A 137 4.16 -7.69 -16.58
N ILE A 138 3.01 -7.35 -17.17
CA ILE A 138 1.77 -8.12 -17.01
C ILE A 138 1.96 -9.56 -17.47
N LYS A 139 2.64 -9.76 -18.63
CA LYS A 139 2.94 -11.10 -19.14
C LYS A 139 3.77 -11.89 -18.12
N LYS A 140 4.87 -11.32 -17.59
CA LYS A 140 5.71 -11.99 -16.58
C LYS A 140 4.92 -12.37 -15.33
N ILE A 141 4.07 -11.48 -14.82
CA ILE A 141 3.21 -11.74 -13.67
C ILE A 141 2.26 -12.90 -13.98
N ASN A 142 1.58 -12.85 -15.12
CA ASN A 142 0.58 -13.85 -15.51
C ASN A 142 1.20 -15.22 -15.82
N ASP A 143 2.41 -15.26 -16.36
CA ASP A 143 3.17 -16.51 -16.61
C ASP A 143 3.62 -17.14 -15.27
N TYR A 144 4.03 -16.31 -14.32
CA TYR A 144 4.39 -16.78 -12.97
C TYR A 144 3.19 -17.24 -12.16
N LYS A 145 1.97 -16.71 -12.42
CA LYS A 145 0.70 -17.03 -11.72
C LYS A 145 0.83 -16.89 -10.19
N PRO A 146 1.14 -15.70 -9.67
CA PRO A 146 1.24 -15.50 -8.22
C PRO A 146 -0.13 -15.51 -7.55
N ASP A 147 -0.18 -15.95 -6.29
CA ASP A 147 -1.33 -15.72 -5.42
C ASP A 147 -1.44 -14.25 -5.03
N ILE A 148 -0.29 -13.64 -4.74
CA ILE A 148 -0.20 -12.26 -4.26
C ILE A 148 0.80 -11.47 -5.08
N LEU A 149 0.37 -10.29 -5.52
CA LEU A 149 1.20 -9.28 -6.16
C LEU A 149 1.40 -8.10 -5.19
N LEU A 150 2.65 -7.86 -4.81
CA LEU A 150 3.06 -6.71 -4.00
C LEU A 150 3.69 -5.66 -4.89
N VAL A 151 3.12 -4.45 -4.90
CA VAL A 151 3.54 -3.36 -5.80
C VAL A 151 4.14 -2.21 -4.99
N ALA A 152 5.40 -1.87 -5.24
CA ALA A 152 6.19 -0.88 -4.51
C ALA A 152 6.54 0.37 -5.34
N TYR A 153 5.60 0.87 -6.12
CA TYR A 153 5.80 2.08 -6.94
C TYR A 153 5.58 3.40 -6.19
N GLY A 154 5.05 3.32 -4.96
CA GLY A 154 4.63 4.47 -4.18
C GLY A 154 3.29 5.05 -4.64
N ALA A 155 2.61 5.75 -3.71
CA ALA A 155 1.35 6.43 -4.00
C ALA A 155 1.58 7.68 -4.86
N PRO A 156 0.64 8.00 -5.76
CA PRO A 156 -0.57 7.25 -6.14
C PRO A 156 -0.35 6.20 -7.24
N TYR A 157 0.90 6.03 -7.69
CA TYR A 157 1.22 5.28 -8.91
C TYR A 157 0.95 3.77 -8.78
N GLN A 158 1.22 3.17 -7.62
CA GLN A 158 0.97 1.75 -7.37
C GLN A 158 -0.51 1.42 -7.41
N GLU A 159 -1.37 2.25 -6.82
CA GLU A 159 -2.82 2.06 -6.81
C GLU A 159 -3.39 2.25 -8.23
N LYS A 160 -2.96 3.30 -8.93
CA LYS A 160 -3.36 3.54 -10.33
C LYS A 160 -2.92 2.40 -11.24
N TRP A 161 -1.69 1.91 -11.08
CA TRP A 161 -1.19 0.80 -11.89
C TRP A 161 -1.99 -0.48 -11.65
N ILE A 162 -2.25 -0.85 -10.38
CA ILE A 162 -3.06 -2.03 -10.05
C ILE A 162 -4.46 -1.87 -10.62
N TRP A 163 -5.09 -0.72 -10.40
CA TRP A 163 -6.46 -0.46 -10.85
C TRP A 163 -6.60 -0.57 -12.37
N ASN A 164 -5.70 0.02 -13.12
CA ASN A 164 -5.73 0.01 -14.58
C ASN A 164 -5.49 -1.39 -15.17
N ASN A 165 -4.81 -2.25 -14.43
CA ASN A 165 -4.45 -3.59 -14.90
C ASN A 165 -5.23 -4.73 -14.23
N LYS A 166 -6.10 -4.45 -13.25
CA LYS A 166 -6.80 -5.47 -12.43
C LYS A 166 -7.59 -6.50 -13.23
N ASN A 167 -8.10 -6.12 -14.42
CA ASN A 167 -8.91 -6.99 -15.26
C ASN A 167 -8.07 -7.97 -16.10
N VAL A 168 -6.80 -7.66 -16.33
CA VAL A 168 -5.88 -8.50 -17.11
C VAL A 168 -4.89 -9.27 -16.24
N LEU A 169 -4.71 -8.86 -14.98
CA LEU A 169 -3.88 -9.56 -14.00
C LEU A 169 -4.57 -10.85 -13.55
N LYS A 170 -3.84 -11.98 -13.66
CA LYS A 170 -4.29 -13.30 -13.20
C LYS A 170 -3.86 -13.57 -11.75
N THR A 171 -3.84 -12.55 -10.93
CA THR A 171 -3.44 -12.59 -9.52
C THR A 171 -4.66 -12.46 -8.64
N ARG A 172 -4.73 -13.24 -7.56
CA ARG A 172 -5.86 -13.21 -6.63
C ARG A 172 -5.84 -11.98 -5.74
N VAL A 173 -4.67 -11.60 -5.22
CA VAL A 173 -4.55 -10.46 -4.30
C VAL A 173 -3.50 -9.47 -4.81
N CYS A 174 -3.85 -8.19 -4.89
CA CYS A 174 -2.94 -7.10 -5.24
C CYS A 174 -2.87 -6.11 -4.08
N ILE A 175 -1.66 -5.74 -3.65
CA ILE A 175 -1.42 -4.82 -2.53
C ILE A 175 -0.41 -3.76 -2.94
N GLY A 176 -0.76 -2.48 -2.78
CA GLY A 176 0.19 -1.37 -2.84
C GLY A 176 0.96 -1.27 -1.52
N VAL A 177 2.28 -1.46 -1.56
CA VAL A 177 3.11 -1.60 -0.35
C VAL A 177 4.13 -0.47 -0.16
N GLY A 178 4.29 0.42 -1.13
CA GLY A 178 5.22 1.55 -1.07
C GLY A 178 6.63 1.13 -0.67
N GLY A 179 7.18 1.78 0.34
CA GLY A 179 8.55 1.52 0.81
C GLY A 179 8.69 0.32 1.76
N THR A 180 7.76 -0.61 1.79
CA THR A 180 7.85 -1.80 2.65
C THR A 180 9.04 -2.67 2.29
N PHE A 181 9.37 -2.79 1.00
CA PHE A 181 10.52 -3.58 0.55
C PHE A 181 11.85 -3.06 1.11
N ASP A 182 12.02 -1.74 1.23
CA ASP A 182 13.24 -1.16 1.79
C ASP A 182 13.48 -1.60 3.25
N TYR A 183 12.41 -1.69 4.04
CA TYR A 183 12.49 -2.19 5.41
C TYR A 183 12.77 -3.69 5.47
N LEU A 184 12.06 -4.49 4.68
CA LEU A 184 12.18 -5.94 4.71
C LEU A 184 13.52 -6.45 4.16
N THR A 185 14.14 -5.70 3.25
CA THR A 185 15.49 -6.00 2.74
C THR A 185 16.60 -5.45 3.61
N GLY A 186 16.28 -4.61 4.62
CA GLY A 186 17.27 -3.96 5.48
C GLY A 186 17.90 -2.70 4.87
N ARG A 187 17.44 -2.24 3.71
CA ARG A 187 17.90 -0.99 3.09
C ARG A 187 17.52 0.25 3.89
N SER A 188 16.38 0.19 4.57
CA SER A 188 15.95 1.21 5.55
C SER A 188 15.91 0.59 6.94
N ALA A 189 16.43 1.30 7.94
CA ALA A 189 16.39 0.84 9.32
C ALA A 189 14.94 0.85 9.84
N ILE A 190 14.55 -0.28 10.45
CA ILE A 190 13.27 -0.40 11.14
C ILE A 190 13.29 0.52 12.36
N PRO A 191 12.23 1.29 12.63
CA PRO A 191 12.15 2.11 13.82
C PRO A 191 12.21 1.26 15.09
N PRO A 192 12.87 1.75 16.15
CA PRO A 192 12.82 1.11 17.47
C PRO A 192 11.38 0.90 17.94
N LYS A 193 11.12 -0.17 18.69
CA LYS A 193 9.77 -0.50 19.19
C LYS A 193 9.08 0.65 19.94
N ILE A 194 9.86 1.49 20.63
CA ILE A 194 9.37 2.68 21.32
C ILE A 194 8.78 3.70 20.33
N ILE A 195 9.49 3.96 19.23
CA ILE A 195 9.07 4.86 18.15
C ILE A 195 7.79 4.31 17.47
N GLU A 196 7.72 2.99 17.23
CA GLU A 196 6.51 2.35 16.71
C GLU A 196 5.32 2.50 17.67
N LYS A 197 5.52 2.27 18.98
CA LYS A 197 4.46 2.42 20.00
C LYS A 197 3.93 3.84 20.12
N LEU A 198 4.81 4.84 19.97
CA LEU A 198 4.44 6.25 19.98
C LEU A 198 3.82 6.72 18.65
N GLY A 199 3.83 5.88 17.60
CA GLY A 199 3.34 6.26 16.28
C GLY A 199 4.20 7.27 15.54
N LEU A 200 5.47 7.37 15.91
CA LEU A 200 6.44 8.32 15.36
C LEU A 200 7.28 7.72 14.21
N GLU A 201 6.82 6.63 13.57
CA GLU A 201 7.51 6.00 12.44
C GLU A 201 7.74 6.98 11.28
N TRP A 202 6.79 7.88 11.06
CA TRP A 202 6.90 8.92 10.04
C TRP A 202 8.05 9.91 10.32
N LEU A 203 8.26 10.29 11.59
CA LEU A 203 9.35 11.18 12.02
C LEU A 203 10.70 10.45 11.92
N TRP A 204 10.77 9.20 12.37
CA TRP A 204 11.96 8.35 12.21
C TRP A 204 12.38 8.30 10.74
N ARG A 205 11.41 8.07 9.86
CA ARG A 205 11.65 8.00 8.42
C ARG A 205 12.08 9.35 7.82
N LEU A 206 11.58 10.46 8.35
CA LEU A 206 11.99 11.80 7.94
C LEU A 206 13.44 12.09 8.35
N ILE A 207 13.85 11.70 9.55
CA ILE A 207 15.23 11.85 10.03
C ILE A 207 16.21 11.07 9.14
N LEU A 208 15.88 9.82 8.82
CA LEU A 208 16.74 8.98 7.98
C LEU A 208 16.70 9.35 6.48
N GLN A 209 15.62 9.97 6.03
CA GLN A 209 15.37 10.33 4.63
C GLN A 209 14.84 11.77 4.53
N PRO A 210 15.69 12.81 4.77
CA PRO A 210 15.24 14.21 4.84
C PRO A 210 14.55 14.71 3.58
N TRP A 211 14.93 14.19 2.40
CA TRP A 211 14.29 14.54 1.13
C TRP A 211 12.79 14.23 1.07
N ARG A 212 12.27 13.48 2.02
CA ARG A 212 10.83 13.17 2.13
C ARG A 212 10.00 14.27 2.79
N TRP A 213 10.61 15.38 3.20
CA TRP A 213 9.93 16.48 3.92
C TRP A 213 8.67 16.97 3.21
N LYS A 214 8.72 17.05 1.85
CA LYS A 214 7.55 17.44 1.04
C LYS A 214 6.35 16.53 1.25
N ARG A 215 6.57 15.23 1.48
CA ARG A 215 5.50 14.27 1.76
C ARG A 215 4.90 14.47 3.15
N GLN A 216 5.70 14.94 4.11
CA GLN A 216 5.24 15.23 5.47
C GLN A 216 4.36 16.49 5.53
N LEU A 217 4.45 17.39 4.58
CA LEU A 217 3.50 18.50 4.44
C LEU A 217 2.05 17.99 4.31
N ASN A 218 1.84 16.83 3.74
CA ASN A 218 0.50 16.23 3.66
C ASN A 218 -0.05 15.86 5.04
N LEU A 219 0.79 15.52 6.02
CA LEU A 219 0.33 15.31 7.39
C LEU A 219 -0.17 16.62 8.02
N VAL A 220 0.56 17.71 7.81
CA VAL A 220 0.14 19.05 8.29
C VAL A 220 -1.15 19.48 7.60
N ARG A 221 -1.23 19.35 6.26
CA ARG A 221 -2.47 19.62 5.49
C ARG A 221 -3.64 18.80 6.01
N PHE A 222 -3.42 17.53 6.31
CA PHE A 222 -4.44 16.63 6.84
C PHE A 222 -4.95 17.12 8.20
N ILE A 223 -4.06 17.46 9.13
CA ILE A 223 -4.45 17.99 10.45
C ILE A 223 -5.28 19.25 10.29
N ILE A 224 -4.86 20.19 9.45
CA ILE A 224 -5.63 21.41 9.18
C ILE A 224 -7.00 21.06 8.58
N ALA A 225 -7.07 20.13 7.63
CA ALA A 225 -8.29 19.78 6.94
C ALA A 225 -9.35 19.12 7.85
N ILE A 226 -8.94 18.30 8.82
CA ILE A 226 -9.89 17.64 9.75
C ILE A 226 -10.44 18.58 10.82
N PHE A 227 -9.73 19.68 11.14
CA PHE A 227 -10.19 20.69 12.08
C PHE A 227 -10.85 21.91 11.42
N LYS A 228 -10.86 21.97 10.07
CA LYS A 228 -11.55 23.03 9.36
C LYS A 228 -13.07 22.78 9.44
N PRO A 229 -13.86 23.72 9.98
CA PRO A 229 -15.30 23.54 10.02
C PRO A 229 -15.83 23.36 8.59
N SER A 230 -16.63 22.32 8.38
CA SER A 230 -17.42 22.18 7.15
C SER A 230 -18.49 23.28 7.17
N PHE A 231 -18.31 24.33 6.34
CA PHE A 231 -19.36 25.28 6.06
C PHE A 231 -20.35 24.69 5.06
#